data_7c14327e35b43286897687215ec3aac6
#
_entry.id   7c14327e35b43286897687215ec3aac6
#
_cell.length_a   1.000
_cell.length_b   1.000
_cell.length_c   1.000
_cell.angle_alpha   90.00
_cell.angle_beta   90.00
_cell.angle_gamma   90.00
#
_symmetry.space_group_name_H-M   'P 1'
#
loop_
_entity.id
_entity.type
_entity.pdbx_description
1 polymer ?
#
loop_
_entity_poly.entity_id
_entity_poly.type
_entity_poly.pdbx_seq_one_letter_code
_entity_poly.pdbx_strand_id
1 'polypeptide(L)'
;SWDVKVVVGGATDPDTLREAGVDRADLFVASTDSDEINLLASLLAKGLGAKEAFCFVGKGGYVEVLTDPRTAEILGTRIDRVLWPQRAMAREIVEVILVPWAVDTEVLAGGRLRFVEYRVKEGGEYVHRLLSGEKWPEGVLLAGVVREGTFLSFAHPEFPELILEPGDKLLFVATQKAFSASMSCF
;
A
#
# COMPACT_ATOMS: atom_id res chain seq x y z
N SER A 1 5.69 -21.76 -17.86
CA SER A 1 4.47 -22.34 -17.23
C SER A 1 4.68 -22.33 -15.73
N TRP A 2 3.67 -21.88 -15.01
CA TRP A 2 3.67 -21.94 -13.53
C TRP A 2 3.37 -23.38 -13.14
N ASP A 3 4.14 -23.94 -12.18
CA ASP A 3 3.86 -25.24 -11.60
C ASP A 3 2.76 -25.09 -10.54
N VAL A 4 1.51 -25.31 -10.95
CA VAL A 4 0.33 -25.13 -10.10
C VAL A 4 -0.42 -26.45 -9.96
N LYS A 5 -0.60 -26.92 -8.73
CA LYS A 5 -1.50 -28.03 -8.40
C LYS A 5 -2.89 -27.47 -8.09
N VAL A 6 -3.91 -27.99 -8.76
CA VAL A 6 -5.32 -27.67 -8.49
C VAL A 6 -5.94 -28.84 -7.71
N VAL A 7 -6.59 -28.50 -6.58
CA VAL A 7 -7.38 -29.45 -5.77
C VAL A 7 -8.81 -28.92 -5.73
N VAL A 8 -9.76 -29.78 -6.05
CA VAL A 8 -11.20 -29.44 -6.05
C VAL A 8 -11.83 -29.99 -4.77
N GLY A 9 -12.41 -29.08 -3.95
CA GLY A 9 -13.04 -29.50 -2.69
C GLY A 9 -13.47 -28.31 -1.84
N GLY A 10 -13.97 -28.58 -0.63
CA GLY A 10 -14.35 -27.56 0.31
C GLY A 10 -13.14 -26.89 0.97
N ALA A 11 -13.07 -25.55 0.93
CA ALA A 11 -11.96 -24.80 1.54
C ALA A 11 -11.87 -24.99 3.07
N THR A 12 -12.92 -25.47 3.72
CA THR A 12 -12.99 -25.76 5.15
C THR A 12 -12.97 -27.26 5.47
N ASP A 13 -12.76 -28.10 4.46
CA ASP A 13 -12.60 -29.53 4.66
C ASP A 13 -11.12 -29.87 4.94
N PRO A 14 -10.81 -30.45 6.12
CA PRO A 14 -9.43 -30.77 6.50
C PRO A 14 -8.74 -31.73 5.53
N ASP A 15 -9.46 -32.65 4.90
CA ASP A 15 -8.88 -33.62 4.00
C ASP A 15 -8.51 -32.95 2.66
N THR A 16 -9.36 -32.08 2.15
CA THR A 16 -9.07 -31.22 1.00
C THR A 16 -7.84 -30.33 1.26
N LEU A 17 -7.76 -29.73 2.45
CA LEU A 17 -6.62 -28.89 2.84
C LEU A 17 -5.31 -29.71 2.92
N ARG A 18 -5.34 -30.92 3.46
CA ARG A 18 -4.18 -31.81 3.50
C ARG A 18 -3.76 -32.25 2.10
N GLU A 19 -4.72 -32.61 1.24
CA GLU A 19 -4.43 -32.95 -0.16
C GLU A 19 -3.76 -31.80 -0.90
N ALA A 20 -4.14 -30.55 -0.59
CA ALA A 20 -3.50 -29.36 -1.11
C ALA A 20 -2.09 -29.12 -0.55
N GLY A 21 -1.72 -29.80 0.53
CA GLY A 21 -0.40 -29.71 1.16
C GLY A 21 -0.29 -28.57 2.17
N VAL A 22 -1.38 -28.25 2.85
CA VAL A 22 -1.43 -27.15 3.83
C VAL A 22 -0.44 -27.35 4.98
N ASP A 23 -0.16 -28.60 5.37
CA ASP A 23 0.75 -28.98 6.45
C ASP A 23 2.21 -28.57 6.22
N ARG A 24 2.57 -28.26 4.98
CA ARG A 24 3.91 -27.81 4.58
C ARG A 24 3.89 -26.43 3.88
N ALA A 25 2.76 -25.75 3.90
CA ALA A 25 2.63 -24.46 3.27
C ALA A 25 3.37 -23.37 4.06
N ASP A 26 4.20 -22.59 3.38
CA ASP A 26 4.81 -21.38 3.97
C ASP A 26 3.76 -20.29 4.16
N LEU A 27 2.84 -20.16 3.21
CA LEU A 27 1.75 -19.19 3.24
C LEU A 27 0.45 -19.86 2.78
N PHE A 28 -0.60 -19.72 3.58
CA PHE A 28 -1.97 -20.03 3.21
C PHE A 28 -2.76 -18.73 2.99
N VAL A 29 -3.53 -18.64 1.92
CA VAL A 29 -4.35 -17.47 1.62
C VAL A 29 -5.81 -17.90 1.43
N ALA A 30 -6.71 -17.45 2.30
CA ALA A 30 -8.14 -17.64 2.18
C ALA A 30 -8.78 -16.43 1.50
N SER A 31 -9.32 -16.62 0.31
CA SER A 31 -9.90 -15.56 -0.54
C SER A 31 -11.11 -16.08 -1.33
N THR A 32 -12.10 -16.65 -0.62
CA THR A 32 -13.40 -16.99 -1.18
C THR A 32 -14.35 -15.78 -1.08
N ASP A 33 -15.57 -15.95 -1.52
CA ASP A 33 -16.66 -14.95 -1.43
C ASP A 33 -17.33 -14.88 -0.05
N SER A 34 -16.98 -15.77 0.91
CA SER A 34 -17.54 -15.82 2.26
C SER A 34 -16.46 -15.55 3.31
N ASP A 35 -16.68 -14.50 4.12
CA ASP A 35 -15.81 -14.15 5.26
C ASP A 35 -15.72 -15.31 6.25
N GLU A 36 -16.84 -15.99 6.51
CA GLU A 36 -16.95 -17.10 7.46
C GLU A 36 -16.11 -18.30 6.99
N ILE A 37 -16.16 -18.61 5.69
CA ILE A 37 -15.32 -19.66 5.09
C ILE A 37 -13.85 -19.28 5.15
N ASN A 38 -13.51 -18.05 4.80
CA ASN A 38 -12.11 -17.57 4.81
C ASN A 38 -11.53 -17.62 6.23
N LEU A 39 -12.31 -17.24 7.22
CA LEU A 39 -11.94 -17.32 8.63
C LEU A 39 -11.68 -18.75 9.07
N LEU A 40 -12.66 -19.63 8.86
CA LEU A 40 -12.55 -21.03 9.28
C LEU A 40 -11.41 -21.74 8.56
N ALA A 41 -11.27 -21.53 7.26
CA ALA A 41 -10.18 -22.10 6.46
C ALA A 41 -8.80 -21.65 6.97
N SER A 42 -8.65 -20.36 7.29
CA SER A 42 -7.40 -19.82 7.84
C SER A 42 -7.04 -20.43 9.20
N LEU A 43 -8.03 -20.57 10.09
CA LEU A 43 -7.83 -21.21 11.39
C LEU A 43 -7.46 -22.69 11.26
N LEU A 44 -8.16 -23.41 10.38
CA LEU A 44 -7.86 -24.81 10.09
C LEU A 44 -6.46 -24.97 9.48
N ALA A 45 -6.10 -24.12 8.55
CA ALA A 45 -4.77 -24.12 7.94
C ALA A 45 -3.65 -23.95 8.97
N LYS A 46 -3.81 -23.02 9.91
CA LYS A 46 -2.87 -22.82 11.03
C LYS A 46 -2.83 -24.06 11.92
N GLY A 47 -3.99 -24.63 12.27
CA GLY A 47 -4.08 -25.85 13.07
C GLY A 47 -3.48 -27.09 12.39
N LEU A 48 -3.50 -27.14 11.07
CA LEU A 48 -2.92 -28.23 10.27
C LEU A 48 -1.42 -28.04 9.97
N GLY A 49 -0.82 -26.88 10.27
CA GLY A 49 0.62 -26.67 10.17
C GLY A 49 1.10 -25.60 9.21
N ALA A 50 0.21 -24.83 8.56
CA ALA A 50 0.63 -23.71 7.73
C ALA A 50 1.44 -22.69 8.56
N LYS A 51 2.57 -22.22 8.04
CA LYS A 51 3.45 -21.28 8.77
C LYS A 51 2.80 -19.91 8.93
N GLU A 52 2.21 -19.39 7.86
CA GLU A 52 1.45 -18.14 7.87
C GLU A 52 0.07 -18.33 7.23
N ALA A 53 -0.94 -17.60 7.73
CA ALA A 53 -2.28 -17.55 7.16
C ALA A 53 -2.76 -16.11 6.96
N PHE A 54 -3.16 -15.79 5.74
CA PHE A 54 -3.78 -14.53 5.35
C PHE A 54 -5.25 -14.75 5.05
N CYS A 55 -6.11 -13.97 5.69
CA CYS A 55 -7.55 -14.06 5.59
C CYS A 55 -8.14 -12.80 4.97
N PHE A 56 -8.79 -12.92 3.83
CA PHE A 56 -9.55 -11.84 3.24
C PHE A 56 -10.93 -11.74 3.91
N VAL A 57 -11.36 -10.52 4.27
CA VAL A 57 -12.68 -10.23 4.82
C VAL A 57 -13.32 -9.05 4.13
N GLY A 58 -14.63 -9.12 3.90
CA GLY A 58 -15.44 -8.04 3.35
C GLY A 58 -16.04 -7.13 4.41
N LYS A 59 -16.23 -7.63 5.65
CA LYS A 59 -16.86 -6.91 6.75
C LYS A 59 -15.84 -6.41 7.76
N GLY A 60 -15.82 -5.10 8.02
CA GLY A 60 -14.86 -4.47 8.94
C GLY A 60 -14.92 -4.96 10.39
N GLY A 61 -16.10 -5.41 10.87
CA GLY A 61 -16.24 -5.96 12.21
C GLY A 61 -15.35 -7.18 12.48
N TYR A 62 -15.08 -7.98 11.46
CA TYR A 62 -14.13 -9.10 11.60
C TYR A 62 -12.71 -8.62 11.85
N VAL A 63 -12.30 -7.52 11.22
CA VAL A 63 -10.94 -6.97 11.40
C VAL A 63 -10.70 -6.60 12.85
N GLU A 64 -11.65 -5.89 13.48
CA GLU A 64 -11.55 -5.44 14.87
C GLU A 64 -11.40 -6.64 15.83
N VAL A 65 -12.26 -7.64 15.67
CA VAL A 65 -12.26 -8.82 16.54
C VAL A 65 -11.00 -9.66 16.34
N LEU A 66 -10.60 -9.91 15.09
CA LEU A 66 -9.50 -10.82 14.78
C LEU A 66 -8.11 -10.20 15.03
N THR A 67 -8.00 -8.88 15.04
CA THR A 67 -6.76 -8.19 15.38
C THR A 67 -6.62 -7.90 16.89
N ASP A 68 -7.66 -8.14 17.70
CA ASP A 68 -7.59 -8.03 19.16
C ASP A 68 -6.73 -9.19 19.72
N PRO A 69 -5.66 -8.90 20.47
CA PRO A 69 -4.81 -9.92 21.10
C PRO A 69 -5.59 -10.92 21.96
N ARG A 70 -6.66 -10.49 22.63
CA ARG A 70 -7.51 -11.37 23.46
C ARG A 70 -8.20 -12.43 22.64
N THR A 71 -8.61 -12.11 21.40
CA THR A 71 -9.23 -13.09 20.51
C THR A 71 -8.24 -14.19 20.14
N ALA A 72 -6.97 -13.84 19.85
CA ALA A 72 -5.94 -14.83 19.56
C ALA A 72 -5.66 -15.75 20.76
N GLU A 73 -5.70 -15.22 21.98
CA GLU A 73 -5.55 -15.99 23.22
C GLU A 73 -6.72 -16.98 23.41
N ILE A 74 -7.96 -16.52 23.21
CA ILE A 74 -9.17 -17.36 23.36
C ILE A 74 -9.20 -18.48 22.32
N LEU A 75 -8.83 -18.18 21.07
CA LEU A 75 -8.85 -19.16 19.97
C LEU A 75 -7.66 -20.14 20.03
N GLY A 76 -6.65 -19.88 20.87
CA GLY A 76 -5.42 -20.69 20.93
C GLY A 76 -4.60 -20.68 19.63
N THR A 77 -4.95 -19.82 18.67
CA THR A 77 -4.26 -19.63 17.40
C THR A 77 -4.45 -18.22 16.88
N ARG A 78 -3.59 -17.81 15.97
CA ARG A 78 -3.60 -16.48 15.39
C ARG A 78 -3.64 -16.56 13.86
N ILE A 79 -4.52 -15.77 13.25
CA ILE A 79 -4.42 -15.45 11.83
C ILE A 79 -3.36 -14.36 11.68
N ASP A 80 -2.34 -14.59 10.87
CA ASP A 80 -1.17 -13.72 10.79
C ASP A 80 -1.52 -12.37 10.16
N ARG A 81 -2.42 -12.37 9.15
CA ARG A 81 -2.93 -11.16 8.54
C ARG A 81 -4.40 -11.27 8.17
N VAL A 82 -5.16 -10.25 8.58
CA VAL A 82 -6.54 -10.03 8.14
C VAL A 82 -6.52 -8.88 7.14
N LEU A 83 -6.97 -9.14 5.92
CA LEU A 83 -6.95 -8.21 4.80
C LEU A 83 -8.38 -7.75 4.50
N TRP A 84 -8.59 -6.44 4.47
CA TRP A 84 -9.87 -5.82 4.13
C TRP A 84 -9.72 -4.93 2.87
N PRO A 85 -9.87 -5.51 1.67
CA PRO A 85 -9.62 -4.82 0.40
C PRO A 85 -10.48 -3.57 0.20
N GLN A 86 -11.76 -3.60 0.63
CA GLN A 86 -12.67 -2.46 0.48
C GLN A 86 -12.17 -1.23 1.23
N ARG A 87 -11.57 -1.41 2.42
CA ARG A 87 -10.96 -0.31 3.17
C ARG A 87 -9.73 0.25 2.45
N ALA A 88 -8.90 -0.64 1.89
CA ALA A 88 -7.72 -0.23 1.12
C ALA A 88 -8.16 0.58 -0.12
N MET A 89 -9.13 0.09 -0.88
CA MET A 89 -9.69 0.79 -2.04
C MET A 89 -10.33 2.13 -1.66
N ALA A 90 -11.14 2.17 -0.59
CA ALA A 90 -11.76 3.42 -0.13
C ALA A 90 -10.71 4.46 0.24
N ARG A 91 -9.61 4.05 0.88
CA ARG A 91 -8.50 4.92 1.21
C ARG A 91 -7.82 5.46 -0.06
N GLU A 92 -7.57 4.61 -1.03
CA GLU A 92 -6.97 4.98 -2.32
C GLU A 92 -7.85 6.01 -3.05
N ILE A 93 -9.16 5.76 -3.12
CA ILE A 93 -10.12 6.69 -3.74
C ILE A 93 -10.09 8.05 -3.02
N VAL A 94 -10.09 8.06 -1.69
CA VAL A 94 -10.02 9.29 -0.90
C VAL A 94 -8.72 10.06 -1.17
N GLU A 95 -7.58 9.37 -1.27
CA GLU A 95 -6.29 10.00 -1.59
C GLU A 95 -6.34 10.67 -2.97
N VAL A 96 -6.87 9.99 -4.00
CA VAL A 96 -7.03 10.57 -5.35
C VAL A 96 -7.94 11.80 -5.35
N ILE A 97 -9.02 11.77 -4.55
CA ILE A 97 -9.95 12.92 -4.46
C ILE A 97 -9.32 14.09 -3.70
N LEU A 98 -8.59 13.80 -2.63
CA LEU A 98 -7.99 14.84 -1.78
C LEU A 98 -6.76 15.49 -2.41
N VAL A 99 -6.09 14.79 -3.34
CA VAL A 99 -4.84 15.27 -3.96
C VAL A 99 -4.92 15.17 -5.49
N PRO A 100 -5.87 15.88 -6.13
CA PRO A 100 -6.13 15.73 -7.57
C PRO A 100 -4.99 16.24 -8.45
N TRP A 101 -4.04 16.96 -7.89
CA TRP A 101 -2.84 17.47 -8.56
C TRP A 101 -1.65 16.49 -8.48
N ALA A 102 -1.66 15.53 -7.56
CA ALA A 102 -0.63 14.49 -7.52
C ALA A 102 -0.93 13.39 -8.54
N VAL A 103 0.14 12.88 -9.15
CA VAL A 103 0.07 11.71 -10.05
C VAL A 103 0.00 10.44 -9.21
N ASP A 104 0.74 10.44 -8.10
CA ASP A 104 0.81 9.33 -7.17
C ASP A 104 1.14 9.82 -5.75
N THR A 105 0.65 9.11 -4.74
CA THR A 105 0.94 9.40 -3.33
C THR A 105 1.14 8.11 -2.55
N GLU A 106 2.17 8.06 -1.70
CA GLU A 106 2.44 6.92 -0.85
C GLU A 106 2.68 7.35 0.60
N VAL A 107 2.14 6.56 1.52
CA VAL A 107 2.27 6.81 2.96
C VAL A 107 3.40 5.98 3.52
N LEU A 108 4.42 6.64 4.04
CA LEU A 108 5.63 6.01 4.56
C LEU A 108 5.74 6.15 6.08
N ALA A 109 6.61 5.33 6.67
CA ALA A 109 6.99 5.38 8.08
C ALA A 109 5.78 5.35 9.06
N GLY A 110 4.78 4.51 8.76
CA GLY A 110 3.59 4.37 9.60
C GLY A 110 2.70 5.62 9.63
N GLY A 111 2.62 6.38 8.55
CA GLY A 111 1.78 7.56 8.42
C GLY A 111 2.46 8.89 8.77
N ARG A 112 3.74 8.86 9.13
CA ARG A 112 4.49 10.07 9.51
C ARG A 112 4.99 10.88 8.34
N LEU A 113 5.24 10.21 7.21
CA LEU A 113 5.74 10.82 5.98
C LEU A 113 4.82 10.48 4.82
N ARG A 114 4.75 11.38 3.86
CA ARG A 114 4.12 11.15 2.56
C ARG A 114 5.14 11.35 1.46
N PHE A 115 5.12 10.45 0.50
CA PHE A 115 5.77 10.59 -0.78
C PHE A 115 4.72 11.07 -1.78
N VAL A 116 5.05 12.07 -2.59
CA VAL A 116 4.10 12.68 -3.54
C VAL A 116 4.79 12.89 -4.87
N GLU A 117 4.19 12.41 -5.93
CA GLU A 117 4.60 12.66 -7.31
C GLU A 117 3.73 13.76 -7.92
N TYR A 118 4.33 14.87 -8.30
CA TYR A 118 3.68 15.98 -9.00
C TYR A 118 4.19 16.06 -10.43
N ARG A 119 3.31 16.11 -11.42
CA ARG A 119 3.68 16.28 -12.83
C ARG A 119 3.60 17.75 -13.23
N VAL A 120 4.68 18.28 -13.73
CA VAL A 120 4.73 19.63 -14.31
C VAL A 120 3.86 19.67 -15.56
N LYS A 121 2.76 20.44 -15.51
CA LYS A 121 1.80 20.57 -16.61
C LYS A 121 2.24 21.68 -17.56
N GLU A 122 1.92 21.54 -18.83
CA GLU A 122 2.10 22.62 -19.80
C GLU A 122 1.31 23.88 -19.39
N GLY A 123 1.96 25.04 -19.38
CA GLY A 123 1.37 26.28 -18.86
C GLY A 123 1.20 26.36 -17.34
N GLY A 124 1.68 25.35 -16.59
CA GLY A 124 1.63 25.32 -15.14
C GLY A 124 2.65 26.27 -14.50
N GLU A 125 2.49 26.51 -13.20
CA GLU A 125 3.27 27.48 -12.44
C GLU A 125 4.78 27.20 -12.46
N TYR A 126 5.20 25.93 -12.51
CA TYR A 126 6.61 25.51 -12.40
C TYR A 126 7.33 25.40 -13.74
N VAL A 127 6.63 25.54 -14.86
CA VAL A 127 7.24 25.43 -16.20
C VAL A 127 8.26 26.52 -16.43
N HIS A 128 9.42 26.14 -16.93
CA HIS A 128 10.58 27.01 -17.22
C HIS A 128 11.17 27.71 -15.99
N ARG A 129 10.84 27.24 -14.79
CA ARG A 129 11.48 27.74 -13.57
C ARG A 129 12.76 26.98 -13.26
N LEU A 130 13.75 27.71 -12.75
CA LEU A 130 14.99 27.15 -12.26
C LEU A 130 14.77 26.54 -10.87
N LEU A 131 15.16 25.29 -10.69
CA LEU A 131 14.85 24.53 -9.48
C LEU A 131 15.46 25.16 -8.20
N SER A 132 16.68 25.71 -8.29
CA SER A 132 17.32 26.42 -7.17
C SER A 132 16.63 27.70 -6.74
N GLY A 133 15.78 28.26 -7.59
CA GLY A 133 14.97 29.45 -7.28
C GLY A 133 13.68 29.14 -6.53
N GLU A 134 13.27 27.89 -6.47
CA GLU A 134 12.00 27.49 -5.87
C GLU A 134 12.12 27.31 -4.35
N LYS A 135 11.12 27.79 -3.64
CA LYS A 135 10.99 27.61 -2.19
C LYS A 135 9.83 26.68 -1.87
N TRP A 136 10.18 25.57 -1.25
CA TRP A 136 9.19 24.59 -0.81
C TRP A 136 8.71 24.92 0.61
N PRO A 137 7.45 24.60 0.96
CA PRO A 137 6.93 24.80 2.32
C PRO A 137 7.78 24.07 3.37
N GLU A 138 7.78 24.61 4.59
CA GLU A 138 8.47 23.96 5.71
C GLU A 138 7.95 22.53 5.94
N GLY A 139 8.85 21.57 6.04
CA GLY A 139 8.52 20.15 6.19
C GLY A 139 8.21 19.43 4.87
N VAL A 140 8.43 20.10 3.72
CA VAL A 140 8.40 19.52 2.38
C VAL A 140 9.81 19.50 1.80
N LEU A 141 10.27 18.36 1.35
CA LEU A 141 11.57 18.15 0.70
C LEU A 141 11.35 17.67 -0.73
N LEU A 142 11.93 18.34 -1.71
CA LEU A 142 12.04 17.81 -3.06
C LEU A 142 13.18 16.79 -3.10
N ALA A 143 12.83 15.51 -3.26
CA ALA A 143 13.79 14.39 -3.27
C ALA A 143 14.45 14.20 -4.62
N GLY A 144 13.79 14.60 -5.71
CA GLY A 144 14.32 14.47 -7.06
C GLY A 144 13.31 14.84 -8.14
N VAL A 145 13.79 14.77 -9.37
CA VAL A 145 13.00 14.98 -10.59
C VAL A 145 13.15 13.75 -11.48
N VAL A 146 12.06 13.28 -12.08
CA VAL A 146 12.10 12.27 -13.14
C VAL A 146 11.77 12.94 -14.46
N ARG A 147 12.69 12.89 -15.40
CA ARG A 147 12.56 13.35 -16.79
C ARG A 147 12.79 12.18 -17.73
N GLU A 148 11.84 11.88 -18.60
CA GLU A 148 11.95 10.80 -19.60
C GLU A 148 12.40 9.45 -19.02
N GLY A 149 11.93 9.13 -17.80
CA GLY A 149 12.26 7.89 -17.10
C GLY A 149 13.61 7.92 -16.36
N THR A 150 14.37 8.99 -16.47
CA THR A 150 15.66 9.18 -15.77
C THR A 150 15.44 9.93 -14.46
N PHE A 151 15.88 9.35 -13.34
CA PHE A 151 15.80 9.99 -12.02
C PHE A 151 17.04 10.83 -11.72
N LEU A 152 16.84 12.12 -11.47
CA LEU A 152 17.83 13.05 -10.99
C LEU A 152 17.56 13.34 -9.51
N SER A 153 18.42 12.85 -8.62
CA SER A 153 18.28 13.10 -7.18
C SER A 153 18.74 14.50 -6.81
N PHE A 154 18.24 15.02 -5.71
CA PHE A 154 18.66 16.30 -5.14
C PHE A 154 20.18 16.36 -4.82
N ALA A 155 20.85 15.22 -4.69
CA ALA A 155 22.29 15.13 -4.46
C ALA A 155 23.12 15.22 -5.76
N HIS A 156 22.49 15.21 -6.94
CA HIS A 156 23.20 15.33 -8.22
C HIS A 156 23.71 16.77 -8.40
N PRO A 157 24.97 16.97 -8.83
CA PRO A 157 25.57 18.33 -8.97
C PRO A 157 24.78 19.28 -9.86
N GLU A 158 24.15 18.79 -10.92
CA GLU A 158 23.36 19.59 -11.86
C GLU A 158 21.93 19.86 -11.39
N PHE A 159 21.49 19.21 -10.30
CA PHE A 159 20.12 19.32 -9.82
C PHE A 159 19.67 20.76 -9.53
N PRO A 160 20.48 21.62 -8.88
CA PRO A 160 20.08 23.01 -8.59
C PRO A 160 19.87 23.87 -9.84
N GLU A 161 20.57 23.54 -10.94
CA GLU A 161 20.53 24.29 -12.21
C GLU A 161 19.49 23.73 -13.19
N LEU A 162 18.71 22.72 -12.77
CA LEU A 162 17.69 22.12 -13.61
C LEU A 162 16.55 23.10 -13.86
N ILE A 163 16.26 23.36 -15.14
CA ILE A 163 15.06 24.09 -15.56
C ILE A 163 13.94 23.08 -15.76
N LEU A 164 12.82 23.31 -15.10
CA LEU A 164 11.66 22.41 -15.15
C LEU A 164 10.94 22.54 -16.50
N GLU A 165 10.59 21.39 -17.08
CA GLU A 165 9.91 21.28 -18.36
C GLU A 165 8.55 20.57 -18.21
N PRO A 166 7.61 20.80 -19.12
CA PRO A 166 6.35 20.06 -19.14
C PRO A 166 6.61 18.55 -19.23
N GLY A 167 5.94 17.79 -18.37
CA GLY A 167 6.11 16.33 -18.28
C GLY A 167 7.08 15.87 -17.20
N ASP A 168 7.94 16.75 -16.68
CA ASP A 168 8.76 16.43 -15.50
C ASP A 168 7.90 15.98 -14.32
N LYS A 169 8.41 15.02 -13.57
CA LYS A 169 7.77 14.57 -12.33
C LYS A 169 8.62 14.98 -11.15
N LEU A 170 8.09 15.84 -10.30
CA LEU A 170 8.72 16.27 -9.06
C LEU A 170 8.36 15.29 -7.95
N LEU A 171 9.36 14.74 -7.28
CA LEU A 171 9.18 13.77 -6.21
C LEU A 171 9.41 14.44 -4.86
N PHE A 172 8.34 14.61 -4.10
CA PHE A 172 8.37 15.25 -2.79
C PHE A 172 8.27 14.23 -1.67
N VAL A 173 8.97 14.51 -0.57
CA VAL A 173 8.75 13.87 0.72
C VAL A 173 8.29 14.94 1.70
N ALA A 174 7.15 14.74 2.32
CA ALA A 174 6.58 15.70 3.26
C ALA A 174 6.18 15.02 4.57
N THR A 175 6.25 15.76 5.68
CA THR A 175 5.59 15.32 6.90
C THR A 175 4.07 15.37 6.71
N GLN A 176 3.31 14.53 7.43
CA GLN A 176 1.85 14.55 7.36
C GLN A 176 1.26 15.93 7.63
N LYS A 177 1.86 16.68 8.58
CA LYS A 177 1.44 18.04 8.92
C LYS A 177 1.70 19.02 7.77
N ALA A 178 2.90 18.99 7.19
CA ALA A 178 3.28 19.85 6.09
C ALA A 178 2.45 19.56 4.83
N PHE A 179 2.23 18.29 4.52
CA PHE A 179 1.39 17.86 3.42
C PHE A 179 -0.03 18.46 3.55
N SER A 180 -0.67 18.30 4.71
CA SER A 180 -2.03 18.83 4.94
C SER A 180 -2.09 20.36 4.85
N ALA A 181 -1.02 21.07 5.21
CA ALA A 181 -0.94 22.53 5.12
C ALA A 181 -0.64 23.02 3.70
N SER A 182 0.10 22.27 2.90
CA SER A 182 0.51 22.66 1.54
C SER A 182 -0.47 22.24 0.44
N MET A 183 -1.55 21.54 0.77
CA MET A 183 -2.58 21.13 -0.21
C MET A 183 -3.21 22.29 -0.99
N SER A 184 -3.10 23.51 -0.50
CA SER A 184 -3.59 24.73 -1.17
C SER A 184 -2.52 25.44 -2.01
N CYS A 185 -1.28 24.95 -2.04
CA CYS A 185 -0.15 25.58 -2.72
C CYS A 185 0.20 24.93 -4.06
N PHE A 186 -0.48 23.85 -4.44
CA PHE A 186 -0.37 23.14 -5.71
C PHE A 186 -1.75 23.11 -6.41
#